data_f90e499a17ebaab5bb173cb8053b26fa
#
_entry.id   f90e499a17ebaab5bb173cb8053b26fa
#
_cell.length_a   1.000
_cell.length_b   1.000
_cell.length_c   1.000
_cell.angle_alpha   90.00
_cell.angle_beta   90.00
_cell.angle_gamma   90.00
#
_symmetry.space_group_name_H-M   'P 1'
#
loop_
_entity.id
_entity.type
_entity.pdbx_description
1 polymer ?
#
loop_
_entity_poly.entity_id
_entity_poly.type
_entity_poly.pdbx_seq_one_letter_code
_entity_poly.pdbx_strand_id
1 'polypeptide(L)'
;MSKQRRRSGRGDAKRKGRALKAVNDLSSLLKDSVSVDPRLADAAARDILRIGKRHGERPDSDTSRLICRGCESALMPGRTARTRISRGRLIVTCENCGRIERSGPDF
;
A
#
# COMPACT_ATOMS: atom_id res chain seq x y z
N MET A 1 -23.70 5.55 25.85
CA MET A 1 -23.10 6.33 24.94
C MET A 1 -21.70 6.61 25.18
N SER A 2 -21.35 7.27 26.19
CA SER A 2 -20.00 7.64 26.40
C SER A 2 -19.09 6.48 26.67
N LYS A 3 -19.61 5.32 26.89
CA LYS A 3 -18.78 4.17 27.12
C LYS A 3 -17.84 3.89 26.01
N GLN A 4 -18.22 4.18 24.80
CA GLN A 4 -17.33 3.92 23.70
C GLN A 4 -16.12 4.81 23.68
N ARG A 5 -16.29 6.02 24.14
CA ARG A 5 -15.17 6.91 24.22
C ARG A 5 -14.23 6.53 25.30
N ARG A 6 -14.72 5.84 26.30
CA ARG A 6 -13.86 5.40 27.35
C ARG A 6 -13.15 4.15 27.06
N ARG A 7 -13.32 3.60 25.90
CA ARG A 7 -12.51 2.50 25.53
C ARG A 7 -11.11 2.87 25.77
N SER A 8 -10.49 2.12 26.60
CA SER A 8 -9.16 2.42 27.02
C SER A 8 -8.19 2.38 25.85
N GLY A 9 -7.06 2.99 26.02
CA GLY A 9 -5.98 2.87 25.06
C GLY A 9 -5.59 1.45 24.79
N ARG A 10 -5.89 0.53 25.71
CA ARG A 10 -5.66 -0.87 25.52
C ARG A 10 -6.43 -1.42 24.32
N GLY A 11 -7.71 -1.06 24.18
CA GLY A 11 -8.51 -1.49 23.06
C GLY A 11 -8.01 -0.93 21.75
N ASP A 12 -7.62 0.35 21.76
CA ASP A 12 -7.08 0.99 20.58
C ASP A 12 -5.73 0.41 20.20
N ALA A 13 -4.88 0.12 21.18
CA ALA A 13 -3.59 -0.49 20.93
C ALA A 13 -3.74 -1.87 20.29
N LYS A 14 -4.73 -2.65 20.74
CA LYS A 14 -4.98 -3.94 20.13
C LYS A 14 -5.42 -3.82 18.69
N ARG A 15 -6.29 -2.87 18.39
CA ARG A 15 -6.75 -2.65 17.02
C ARG A 15 -5.60 -2.22 16.13
N LYS A 16 -4.77 -1.33 16.61
CA LYS A 16 -3.61 -0.89 15.84
C LYS A 16 -2.64 -2.04 15.62
N GLY A 17 -2.44 -2.88 16.62
CA GLY A 17 -1.57 -4.03 16.49
C GLY A 17 -2.07 -5.01 15.44
N ARG A 18 -3.38 -5.25 15.40
CA ARG A 18 -3.97 -6.12 14.39
C ARG A 18 -3.87 -5.49 13.00
N ALA A 19 -4.12 -4.19 12.91
CA ALA A 19 -4.03 -3.49 11.65
C ALA A 19 -2.60 -3.53 11.11
N LEU A 20 -1.62 -3.30 11.97
CA LEU A 20 -0.23 -3.35 11.57
C LEU A 20 0.16 -4.75 11.10
N LYS A 21 -0.27 -5.77 11.84
CA LYS A 21 0.01 -7.15 11.43
C LYS A 21 -0.63 -7.46 10.09
N ALA A 22 -1.88 -7.02 9.90
CA ALA A 22 -2.57 -7.25 8.64
C ALA A 22 -1.86 -6.55 7.48
N VAL A 23 -1.40 -5.31 7.68
CA VAL A 23 -0.66 -4.60 6.66
C VAL A 23 0.64 -5.32 6.34
N ASN A 24 1.35 -5.82 7.35
CA ASN A 24 2.59 -6.55 7.13
C ASN A 24 2.36 -7.86 6.38
N ASP A 25 1.31 -8.60 6.74
CA ASP A 25 0.97 -9.85 6.06
C ASP A 25 0.56 -9.58 4.61
N LEU A 26 -0.25 -8.56 4.38
CA LEU A 26 -0.68 -8.19 3.04
C LEU A 26 0.49 -7.66 2.21
N SER A 27 1.43 -6.96 2.84
CA SER A 27 2.62 -6.47 2.16
C SER A 27 3.47 -7.62 1.64
N SER A 28 3.65 -8.66 2.46
CA SER A 28 4.38 -9.85 2.02
C SER A 28 3.65 -10.54 0.88
N LEU A 29 2.32 -10.67 1.00
CA LEU A 29 1.52 -11.28 -0.05
C LEU A 29 1.61 -10.49 -1.34
N LEU A 30 1.56 -9.16 -1.27
CA LEU A 30 1.67 -8.30 -2.44
C LEU A 30 3.03 -8.49 -3.13
N LYS A 31 4.10 -8.45 -2.37
CA LYS A 31 5.45 -8.62 -2.93
C LYS A 31 5.61 -9.98 -3.62
N ASP A 32 5.05 -11.02 -3.01
CA ASP A 32 5.14 -12.36 -3.57
C ASP A 32 4.27 -12.55 -4.80
N SER A 33 3.12 -11.90 -4.86
CA SER A 33 2.14 -12.15 -5.90
C SER A 33 2.20 -11.16 -7.07
N VAL A 34 2.85 -10.02 -6.90
CA VAL A 34 2.79 -8.95 -7.90
C VAL A 34 3.28 -9.40 -9.28
N SER A 35 4.24 -10.29 -9.34
CA SER A 35 4.76 -10.79 -10.62
C SER A 35 4.14 -12.11 -11.05
N VAL A 36 3.39 -12.77 -10.18
CA VAL A 36 2.88 -14.12 -10.42
C VAL A 36 1.37 -14.13 -10.60
N ASP A 37 0.66 -13.41 -9.74
CA ASP A 37 -0.81 -13.40 -9.75
C ASP A 37 -1.31 -11.97 -9.59
N PRO A 38 -1.58 -11.27 -10.71
CA PRO A 38 -2.00 -9.87 -10.67
C PRO A 38 -3.31 -9.66 -9.92
N ARG A 39 -4.23 -10.61 -9.97
CA ARG A 39 -5.52 -10.45 -9.29
C ARG A 39 -5.33 -10.47 -7.78
N LEU A 40 -4.53 -11.40 -7.29
CA LEU A 40 -4.24 -11.49 -5.88
C LEU A 40 -3.47 -10.24 -5.42
N ALA A 41 -2.52 -9.77 -6.24
CA ALA A 41 -1.77 -8.55 -5.94
C ALA A 41 -2.70 -7.35 -5.86
N ASP A 42 -3.64 -7.21 -6.79
CA ASP A 42 -4.60 -6.11 -6.76
C ASP A 42 -5.49 -6.16 -5.51
N ALA A 43 -5.94 -7.34 -5.14
CA ALA A 43 -6.74 -7.50 -3.93
C ALA A 43 -5.95 -7.11 -2.69
N ALA A 44 -4.70 -7.53 -2.58
CA ALA A 44 -3.83 -7.19 -1.47
C ALA A 44 -3.60 -5.67 -1.41
N ALA A 45 -3.36 -5.04 -2.56
CA ALA A 45 -3.15 -3.60 -2.63
C ALA A 45 -4.38 -2.84 -2.13
N ARG A 46 -5.57 -3.23 -2.56
CA ARG A 46 -6.80 -2.58 -2.12
C ARG A 46 -7.00 -2.72 -0.62
N ASP A 47 -6.74 -3.91 -0.10
CA ASP A 47 -6.92 -4.16 1.33
C ASP A 47 -5.93 -3.36 2.17
N ILE A 48 -4.69 -3.23 1.71
CA ILE A 48 -3.69 -2.40 2.38
C ILE A 48 -4.17 -0.95 2.44
N LEU A 49 -4.65 -0.42 1.34
CA LEU A 49 -5.15 0.97 1.31
C LEU A 49 -6.37 1.15 2.20
N ARG A 50 -7.26 0.17 2.21
CA ARG A 50 -8.44 0.21 3.06
C ARG A 50 -8.07 0.24 4.54
N ILE A 51 -7.15 -0.60 4.95
CA ILE A 51 -6.68 -0.63 6.33
C ILE A 51 -5.98 0.69 6.67
N GLY A 52 -5.20 1.21 5.75
CA GLY A 52 -4.52 2.50 5.95
C GLY A 52 -5.50 3.63 6.19
N LYS A 53 -6.58 3.69 5.42
CA LYS A 53 -7.59 4.72 5.59
C LYS A 53 -8.33 4.57 6.91
N ARG A 54 -8.58 3.33 7.32
CA ARG A 54 -9.38 3.09 8.51
C ARG A 54 -8.59 3.21 9.80
N HIS A 55 -7.34 2.75 9.80
CA HIS A 55 -6.54 2.65 11.03
C HIS A 55 -5.29 3.50 11.02
N GLY A 56 -4.98 4.15 9.92
CA GLY A 56 -3.78 4.98 9.83
C GLY A 56 -2.48 4.21 9.68
N GLU A 57 -2.54 2.89 9.50
CA GLU A 57 -1.35 2.08 9.33
C GLU A 57 -0.95 2.03 7.88
N ARG A 58 0.29 2.40 7.59
CA ARG A 58 0.80 2.42 6.22
C ARG A 58 1.86 1.35 6.03
N PRO A 59 1.96 0.78 4.82
CA PRO A 59 3.04 -0.14 4.54
C PRO A 59 4.37 0.58 4.42
N ASP A 60 5.47 -0.17 4.38
CA ASP A 60 6.79 0.39 4.16
C ASP A 60 6.89 0.99 2.76
N SER A 61 7.97 1.74 2.50
CA SER A 61 8.11 2.45 1.22
C SER A 61 8.20 1.50 0.04
N ASP A 62 8.82 0.35 0.20
CA ASP A 62 8.92 -0.64 -0.88
C ASP A 62 7.54 -1.13 -1.29
N THR A 63 6.69 -1.44 -0.31
CA THR A 63 5.33 -1.89 -0.59
C THR A 63 4.49 -0.76 -1.17
N SER A 64 4.66 0.47 -0.65
CA SER A 64 3.92 1.62 -1.16
C SER A 64 4.17 1.87 -2.63
N ARG A 65 5.38 1.59 -3.11
CA ARG A 65 5.70 1.75 -4.53
C ARG A 65 5.02 0.73 -5.42
N LEU A 66 4.51 -0.35 -4.84
CA LEU A 66 3.80 -1.39 -5.60
C LEU A 66 2.29 -1.15 -5.64
N ILE A 67 1.82 -0.02 -5.11
CA ILE A 67 0.39 0.28 -5.05
C ILE A 67 0.10 1.62 -5.70
N CYS A 68 -0.86 1.62 -6.63
CA CYS A 68 -1.36 2.86 -7.21
C CYS A 68 -2.49 3.39 -6.33
N ARG A 69 -2.29 4.55 -5.74
CA ARG A 69 -3.31 5.15 -4.89
C ARG A 69 -4.48 5.73 -5.68
N GLY A 70 -4.31 5.91 -6.97
CA GLY A 70 -5.37 6.44 -7.81
C GLY A 70 -6.42 5.40 -8.15
N CYS A 71 -6.00 4.24 -8.63
CA CYS A 71 -6.92 3.17 -9.00
C CYS A 71 -6.87 1.95 -8.08
N GLU A 72 -6.04 2.01 -7.05
CA GLU A 72 -5.93 0.97 -6.02
C GLU A 72 -5.52 -0.39 -6.57
N SER A 73 -4.74 -0.40 -7.62
CA SER A 73 -4.23 -1.64 -8.20
C SER A 73 -2.76 -1.82 -7.88
N ALA A 74 -2.26 -3.04 -8.03
CA ALA A 74 -0.85 -3.33 -7.86
C ALA A 74 -0.06 -2.81 -9.07
N LEU A 75 1.12 -2.25 -8.80
CA LEU A 75 2.01 -1.72 -9.82
C LEU A 75 3.12 -2.72 -10.08
N MET A 76 3.06 -3.42 -11.20
CA MET A 76 4.10 -4.33 -11.63
C MET A 76 4.95 -3.64 -12.67
N PRO A 77 6.22 -3.31 -12.38
CA PRO A 77 7.08 -2.65 -13.37
C PRO A 77 7.18 -3.47 -14.65
N GLY A 78 6.98 -2.80 -15.77
CA GLY A 78 6.99 -3.45 -17.07
C GLY A 78 5.68 -4.08 -17.52
N ARG A 79 4.69 -4.15 -16.61
CA ARG A 79 3.37 -4.69 -16.97
C ARG A 79 2.27 -3.69 -16.71
N THR A 80 2.05 -3.33 -15.47
CA THR A 80 0.99 -2.38 -15.10
C THR A 80 1.56 -1.03 -14.69
N ALA A 81 2.85 -0.90 -14.63
CA ALA A 81 3.52 0.33 -14.26
C ALA A 81 4.74 0.53 -15.15
N ARG A 82 4.99 1.79 -15.50
CA ARG A 82 6.17 2.20 -16.24
C ARG A 82 7.06 2.96 -15.27
N THR A 83 8.30 2.52 -15.12
CA THR A 83 9.24 3.18 -14.22
C THR A 83 10.40 3.77 -15.00
N ARG A 84 10.87 4.93 -14.57
CA ARG A 84 12.06 5.54 -15.14
C ARG A 84 12.73 6.41 -14.09
N ILE A 85 14.00 6.68 -14.29
CA ILE A 85 14.77 7.54 -13.42
C ILE A 85 15.10 8.79 -14.21
N SER A 86 14.79 9.96 -13.65
CA SER A 86 15.08 11.23 -14.27
C SER A 86 15.58 12.20 -13.21
N ARG A 87 16.76 12.74 -13.40
CA ARG A 87 17.36 13.71 -12.49
C ARG A 87 17.43 13.21 -11.05
N GLY A 88 17.77 11.92 -10.90
CA GLY A 88 17.89 11.31 -9.58
C GLY A 88 16.59 10.97 -8.92
N ARG A 89 15.46 11.08 -9.63
CA ARG A 89 14.14 10.74 -9.09
C ARG A 89 13.57 9.51 -9.77
N LEU A 90 12.93 8.69 -9.00
CA LEU A 90 12.20 7.55 -9.54
C LEU A 90 10.80 8.01 -9.91
N ILE A 91 10.44 7.81 -11.16
CA ILE A 91 9.12 8.19 -11.67
C ILE A 91 8.38 6.92 -12.06
N VAL A 92 7.22 6.71 -11.44
CA VAL A 92 6.39 5.54 -11.69
C VAL A 92 5.07 6.01 -12.26
N THR A 93 4.71 5.50 -13.43
CA THR A 93 3.44 5.82 -14.09
C THR A 93 2.57 4.59 -14.10
N CYS A 94 1.35 4.72 -13.57
CA CYS A 94 0.38 3.63 -13.61
C CYS A 94 -0.19 3.52 -15.03
N GLU A 95 -0.03 2.36 -15.66
CA GLU A 95 -0.57 2.14 -17.00
C GLU A 95 -2.09 2.06 -17.00
N ASN A 96 -2.68 1.76 -15.86
CA ASN A 96 -4.12 1.59 -15.76
C ASN A 96 -4.88 2.91 -15.66
N CYS A 97 -4.38 3.87 -14.87
CA CYS A 97 -5.09 5.13 -14.67
C CYS A 97 -4.26 6.37 -15.02
N GLY A 98 -3.00 6.20 -15.38
CA GLY A 98 -2.15 7.31 -15.76
C GLY A 98 -1.54 8.12 -14.63
N ARG A 99 -1.80 7.75 -13.37
CA ARG A 99 -1.25 8.47 -12.24
C ARG A 99 0.27 8.36 -12.21
N ILE A 100 0.92 9.46 -11.92
CA ILE A 100 2.38 9.53 -11.86
C ILE A 100 2.80 9.81 -10.43
N GLU A 101 3.68 8.97 -9.90
CA GLU A 101 4.28 9.15 -8.60
C GLU A 101 5.76 9.41 -8.75
N ARG A 102 6.27 10.38 -8.02
CA ARG A 102 7.69 10.71 -8.05
C ARG A 102 8.27 10.51 -6.68
N SER A 103 9.37 9.78 -6.60
CA SER A 103 10.10 9.60 -5.35
C SER A 103 11.35 10.45 -5.39
N GLY A 104 11.73 11.01 -4.25
CA GLY A 104 12.88 11.86 -4.15
C GLY A 104 14.18 11.10 -4.31
N PRO A 105 15.33 11.78 -4.13
CA PRO A 105 16.62 11.11 -4.35
C PRO A 105 16.89 9.96 -3.39
N ASP A 106 16.11 9.84 -2.34
CA ASP A 106 16.32 8.80 -1.34
C ASP A 106 15.47 7.55 -1.55
N PHE A 107 14.96 7.37 -2.70
CA PHE A 107 14.11 6.22 -2.97
C PHE A 107 14.84 4.85 -2.90
#